data_8733040e5a560bb63b0cdbc6b0a769b3
#
_entry.id   8733040e5a560bb63b0cdbc6b0a769b3
#
_cell.length_a   1.000
_cell.length_b   1.000
_cell.length_c   1.000
_cell.angle_alpha   90.00
_cell.angle_beta   90.00
_cell.angle_gamma   90.00
#
_symmetry.space_group_name_H-M   'P 1'
#
loop_
_entity.id
_entity.type
_entity.pdbx_description
1 polymer ?
#
loop_
_entity_poly.entity_id
_entity_poly.type
_entity_poly.pdbx_seq_one_letter_code
_entity_poly.pdbx_strand_id
1 'polypeptide(L)'
;MVRLTPGSSRHIMLIYTVVQNVEDAASSRGQPFDYVLLCVKALPDVYNLADIIQSVVTPQHTCILVNTTNTLGVEKQLEERFPTNVVLSLVSGASLTQLASSEFEHSGSTDVWVGPANLDSKIPQSIQRDMSEALAMTLSTGHVDCRVSDNIRQQQFERMIGYDSRSSAFVTKY
;
A
#
# COMPACT_ATOMS: atom_id res chain seq x y z
N MET A 1 9.48 -0.17 -18.10
CA MET A 1 9.57 -1.65 -18.20
C MET A 1 10.31 -2.11 -16.96
N VAL A 2 9.64 -2.76 -16.03
CA VAL A 2 10.28 -3.30 -14.82
C VAL A 2 10.90 -4.65 -15.20
N ARG A 3 12.21 -4.76 -15.11
CA ARG A 3 12.92 -6.02 -15.37
C ARG A 3 13.17 -6.70 -14.02
N LEU A 4 12.47 -7.79 -13.78
CA LEU A 4 12.77 -8.69 -12.68
C LEU A 4 13.90 -9.63 -13.14
N THR A 5 14.97 -9.74 -12.37
CA THR A 5 16.10 -10.63 -12.66
C THR A 5 15.66 -12.09 -12.60
N PRO A 6 16.21 -12.97 -13.46
CA PRO A 6 15.66 -14.29 -13.72
C PRO A 6 16.03 -15.30 -12.63
N GLY A 7 15.05 -15.61 -11.80
CA GLY A 7 15.07 -16.77 -10.92
C GLY A 7 13.89 -17.72 -11.12
N SER A 8 12.82 -17.28 -11.80
CA SER A 8 11.69 -18.13 -12.21
C SER A 8 10.84 -17.35 -13.22
N SER A 9 11.01 -17.68 -14.49
CA SER A 9 10.34 -16.99 -15.59
C SER A 9 8.88 -17.38 -15.68
N ARG A 10 7.98 -16.60 -15.06
CA ARG A 10 6.61 -16.47 -15.55
C ARG A 10 6.42 -15.01 -15.92
N HIS A 11 6.35 -14.73 -17.22
CA HIS A 11 5.99 -13.40 -17.71
C HIS A 11 4.51 -13.15 -17.43
N ILE A 12 4.24 -12.40 -16.37
CA ILE A 12 2.91 -11.81 -16.17
C ILE A 12 2.88 -10.56 -17.04
N MET A 13 2.09 -10.57 -18.10
CA MET A 13 1.83 -9.38 -18.90
C MET A 13 0.84 -8.52 -18.13
N LEU A 14 1.35 -7.55 -17.36
CA LEU A 14 0.52 -6.54 -16.72
C LEU A 14 0.15 -5.51 -17.78
N ILE A 15 -1.12 -5.42 -18.11
CA ILE A 15 -1.66 -4.29 -18.88
C ILE A 15 -1.87 -3.17 -17.88
N TYR A 16 -1.00 -2.15 -17.92
CA TYR A 16 -1.11 -0.97 -17.08
C TYR A 16 -1.05 0.30 -17.91
N THR A 17 -1.76 1.30 -17.48
CA THR A 17 -1.70 2.65 -18.04
C THR A 17 -0.98 3.55 -17.04
N VAL A 18 0.05 4.26 -17.48
CA VAL A 18 0.72 5.28 -16.68
C VAL A 18 0.11 6.63 -17.04
N VAL A 19 -0.34 7.35 -16.04
CA VAL A 19 -0.87 8.71 -16.16
C VAL A 19 -0.03 9.67 -15.32
N GLN A 20 -0.11 10.96 -15.62
CA GLN A 20 0.71 11.96 -14.95
C GLN A 20 0.12 12.42 -13.61
N ASN A 21 -1.19 12.34 -13.48
CA ASN A 21 -1.92 12.74 -12.28
C ASN A 21 -3.14 11.84 -12.04
N VAL A 22 -3.77 11.99 -10.89
CA VAL A 22 -4.91 11.16 -10.46
C VAL A 22 -6.19 11.51 -11.22
N GLU A 23 -6.34 12.76 -11.63
CA GLU A 23 -7.48 13.26 -12.42
C GLU A 23 -7.52 12.63 -13.81
N ASP A 24 -6.35 12.45 -14.43
CA ASP A 24 -6.24 11.73 -15.71
C ASP A 24 -6.63 10.26 -15.56
N ALA A 25 -6.27 9.64 -14.43
CA ALA A 25 -6.70 8.27 -14.13
C ALA A 25 -8.23 8.17 -13.98
N ALA A 26 -8.84 9.11 -13.26
CA ALA A 26 -10.28 9.16 -13.07
C ALA A 26 -11.02 9.35 -14.40
N SER A 27 -10.51 10.22 -15.27
CA SER A 27 -11.12 10.55 -16.58
C SER A 27 -10.95 9.45 -17.62
N SER A 28 -9.89 8.65 -17.53
CA SER A 28 -9.57 7.61 -18.52
C SER A 28 -10.38 6.33 -18.34
N ARG A 29 -11.06 6.16 -17.22
CA ARG A 29 -11.81 4.94 -16.87
C ARG A 29 -13.30 5.21 -16.79
N GLY A 30 -14.10 4.43 -17.50
CA GLY A 30 -15.57 4.47 -17.44
C GLY A 30 -16.19 3.76 -16.23
N GLN A 31 -15.36 3.18 -15.35
CA GLN A 31 -15.80 2.41 -14.17
C GLN A 31 -15.01 2.79 -12.92
N PRO A 32 -15.63 2.69 -11.72
CA PRO A 32 -14.94 2.91 -10.45
C PRO A 32 -13.72 2.02 -10.26
N PHE A 33 -12.76 2.48 -9.45
CA PHE A 33 -11.65 1.66 -8.99
C PHE A 33 -12.08 0.82 -7.79
N ASP A 34 -11.83 -0.49 -7.82
CA ASP A 34 -12.07 -1.35 -6.66
C ASP A 34 -11.07 -1.08 -5.55
N TYR A 35 -9.82 -0.80 -5.92
CA TYR A 35 -8.72 -0.51 -4.99
C TYR A 35 -7.93 0.72 -5.42
N VAL A 36 -7.56 1.55 -4.45
CA VAL A 36 -6.59 2.64 -4.58
C VAL A 36 -5.44 2.37 -3.62
N LEU A 37 -4.23 2.12 -4.15
CA LEU A 37 -3.04 1.84 -3.35
C LEU A 37 -2.16 3.08 -3.24
N LEU A 38 -1.99 3.57 -2.02
CA LEU A 38 -1.12 4.69 -1.67
C LEU A 38 0.29 4.18 -1.30
N CYS A 39 1.24 4.33 -2.21
CA CYS A 39 2.66 3.99 -2.03
C CYS A 39 3.52 5.25 -2.01
N VAL A 40 3.17 6.22 -1.18
CA VAL A 40 3.85 7.52 -1.10
C VAL A 40 4.37 7.78 0.31
N LYS A 41 5.37 8.65 0.44
CA LYS A 41 5.75 9.16 1.75
C LYS A 41 4.61 10.04 2.28
N ALA A 42 4.16 9.78 3.49
CA ALA A 42 3.21 10.67 4.13
C ALA A 42 3.97 11.90 4.65
N LEU A 43 3.66 13.05 4.11
CA LEU A 43 4.20 14.35 4.50
C LEU A 43 3.02 15.26 4.84
N PRO A 44 2.38 15.10 6.02
CA PRO A 44 1.13 15.78 6.35
C PRO A 44 1.26 17.31 6.34
N ASP A 45 2.46 17.83 6.59
CA ASP A 45 2.74 19.28 6.54
C ASP A 45 2.87 19.83 5.11
N VAL A 46 2.98 18.96 4.11
CA VAL A 46 3.20 19.34 2.71
C VAL A 46 1.96 19.14 1.88
N TYR A 47 1.25 18.03 2.08
CA TYR A 47 0.04 17.70 1.32
C TYR A 47 -0.90 16.76 2.09
N ASN A 48 -2.19 16.85 1.75
CA ASN A 48 -3.21 15.96 2.26
C ASN A 48 -3.44 14.82 1.27
N LEU A 49 -3.17 13.59 1.69
CA LEU A 49 -3.35 12.40 0.84
C LEU A 49 -4.81 12.20 0.41
N ALA A 50 -5.75 12.54 1.27
CA ALA A 50 -7.18 12.41 0.94
C ALA A 50 -7.60 13.32 -0.22
N ASP A 51 -7.06 14.54 -0.29
CA ASP A 51 -7.36 15.46 -1.38
C ASP A 51 -6.77 14.96 -2.71
N ILE A 52 -5.58 14.34 -2.66
CA ILE A 52 -4.93 13.77 -3.86
C ILE A 52 -5.76 12.67 -4.50
N ILE A 53 -6.36 11.78 -3.69
CA ILE A 53 -7.08 10.62 -4.23
C ILE A 53 -8.59 10.83 -4.40
N GLN A 54 -9.09 12.00 -4.07
CA GLN A 54 -10.54 12.27 -4.03
C GLN A 54 -11.25 11.92 -5.34
N SER A 55 -10.64 12.20 -6.48
CA SER A 55 -11.23 11.98 -7.81
C SER A 55 -11.36 10.50 -8.21
N VAL A 56 -10.62 9.61 -7.54
CA VAL A 56 -10.61 8.16 -7.85
C VAL A 56 -11.29 7.31 -6.78
N VAL A 57 -11.75 7.91 -5.69
CA VAL A 57 -12.46 7.21 -4.61
C VAL A 57 -13.96 7.32 -4.82
N THR A 58 -14.59 6.19 -5.11
CA THR A 58 -16.05 6.09 -5.19
C THR A 58 -16.61 5.66 -3.84
N PRO A 59 -17.57 6.42 -3.25
CA PRO A 59 -18.19 6.08 -1.97
C PRO A 59 -18.75 4.64 -1.94
N GLN A 60 -18.59 3.93 -0.85
CA GLN A 60 -19.08 2.56 -0.62
C GLN A 60 -18.55 1.49 -1.59
N HIS A 61 -17.63 1.85 -2.50
CA HIS A 61 -17.08 0.94 -3.49
C HIS A 61 -15.57 0.79 -3.34
N THR A 62 -14.83 1.86 -3.46
CA THR A 62 -13.36 1.83 -3.48
C THR A 62 -12.78 1.48 -2.11
N CYS A 63 -11.94 0.46 -2.04
CA CYS A 63 -11.11 0.18 -0.86
C CYS A 63 -9.79 0.95 -0.98
N ILE A 64 -9.43 1.70 0.06
CA ILE A 64 -8.20 2.47 0.12
C ILE A 64 -7.14 1.66 0.87
N LEU A 65 -6.02 1.40 0.21
CA LEU A 65 -4.89 0.66 0.76
C LEU A 65 -3.74 1.62 1.05
N VAL A 66 -3.30 1.66 2.29
CA VAL A 66 -2.23 2.55 2.74
C VAL A 66 -0.96 1.75 2.97
N ASN A 67 0.02 1.94 2.10
CA ASN A 67 1.38 1.40 2.23
C ASN A 67 2.36 2.55 2.47
N THR A 68 2.21 3.22 3.60
CA THR A 68 3.11 4.28 4.02
C THR A 68 4.18 3.70 4.93
N THR A 69 5.42 3.67 4.46
CA THR A 69 6.55 3.34 5.31
C THR A 69 6.83 4.51 6.26
N ASN A 70 7.01 4.21 7.54
CA ASN A 70 7.48 5.14 8.58
C ASN A 70 6.48 6.25 9.00
N THR A 71 5.19 6.12 8.72
CA THR A 71 4.18 7.09 9.19
C THR A 71 2.96 6.37 9.72
N LEU A 72 2.63 6.61 10.97
CA LEU A 72 1.42 6.10 11.62
C LEU A 72 0.33 7.17 11.60
N GLY A 73 -0.92 6.75 11.53
CA GLY A 73 -2.09 7.62 11.70
C GLY A 73 -2.65 8.24 10.42
N VAL A 74 -2.07 7.95 9.27
CA VAL A 74 -2.58 8.40 7.95
C VAL A 74 -3.97 7.83 7.68
N GLU A 75 -4.20 6.59 8.10
CA GLU A 75 -5.47 5.89 7.93
C GLU A 75 -6.64 6.63 8.56
N LYS A 76 -6.42 7.20 9.74
CA LYS A 76 -7.47 7.96 10.43
C LYS A 76 -7.96 9.18 9.63
N GLN A 77 -7.04 9.93 9.03
CA GLN A 77 -7.39 11.08 8.19
C GLN A 77 -8.18 10.64 6.94
N LEU A 78 -7.82 9.51 6.35
CA LEU A 78 -8.52 8.95 5.21
C LEU A 78 -9.93 8.47 5.58
N GLU A 79 -10.11 7.82 6.72
CA GLU A 79 -11.42 7.38 7.22
C GLU A 79 -12.34 8.57 7.58
N GLU A 80 -11.77 9.64 8.14
CA GLU A 80 -12.53 10.87 8.40
C GLU A 80 -13.02 11.51 7.10
N ARG A 81 -12.22 11.49 6.04
CA ARG A 81 -12.55 12.06 4.74
C ARG A 81 -13.46 11.16 3.90
N PHE A 82 -13.30 9.84 4.02
CA PHE A 82 -14.04 8.82 3.27
C PHE A 82 -14.78 7.86 4.23
N PRO A 83 -15.76 8.33 5.00
CA PRO A 83 -16.34 7.57 6.11
C PRO A 83 -17.18 6.36 5.68
N THR A 84 -17.44 6.20 4.39
CA THR A 84 -18.19 5.08 3.80
C THR A 84 -17.30 4.09 3.06
N ASN A 85 -15.99 4.32 3.04
CA ASN A 85 -15.02 3.47 2.35
C ASN A 85 -14.16 2.70 3.34
N VAL A 86 -13.82 1.47 3.00
CA VAL A 86 -12.88 0.68 3.78
C VAL A 86 -11.47 1.23 3.56
N VAL A 87 -10.76 1.47 4.65
CA VAL A 87 -9.34 1.87 4.67
C VAL A 87 -8.55 0.79 5.37
N LEU A 88 -7.60 0.20 4.66
CA LEU A 88 -6.73 -0.86 5.18
C LEU A 88 -5.28 -0.40 5.12
N SER A 89 -4.51 -0.81 6.11
CA SER A 89 -3.04 -0.70 6.07
C SER A 89 -2.45 -1.93 5.40
N LEU A 90 -1.40 -1.68 4.63
CA LEU A 90 -0.59 -2.72 4.00
C LEU A 90 0.87 -2.52 4.44
N VAL A 91 1.50 -3.57 4.93
CA VAL A 91 2.90 -3.56 5.36
C VAL A 91 3.67 -4.57 4.54
N SER A 92 4.68 -4.10 3.80
CA SER A 92 5.53 -4.94 2.96
C SER A 92 6.89 -5.17 3.60
N GLY A 93 7.35 -6.43 3.63
CA GLY A 93 8.72 -6.81 3.99
C GLY A 93 9.74 -6.55 2.88
N ALA A 94 9.30 -6.23 1.67
CA ALA A 94 10.18 -6.02 0.53
C ALA A 94 11.14 -4.84 0.73
N SER A 95 12.36 -5.03 0.28
CA SER A 95 13.36 -3.98 0.15
C SER A 95 13.72 -3.84 -1.32
N LEU A 96 13.60 -2.63 -1.84
CA LEU A 96 13.89 -2.33 -3.24
C LEU A 96 15.03 -1.32 -3.32
N THR A 97 16.03 -1.63 -4.13
CA THR A 97 17.14 -0.74 -4.46
C THR A 97 17.01 -0.35 -5.92
N GLN A 98 16.96 0.94 -6.21
CA GLN A 98 16.99 1.42 -7.58
C GLN A 98 18.43 1.39 -8.10
N LEU A 99 18.68 0.60 -9.14
CA LEU A 99 19.98 0.48 -9.80
C LEU A 99 20.11 1.47 -10.97
N ALA A 100 19.02 1.72 -11.69
CA ALA A 100 18.94 2.67 -12.78
C ALA A 100 17.52 3.23 -12.91
N SER A 101 17.27 4.15 -13.83
CA SER A 101 15.98 4.86 -14.00
C SER A 101 14.73 3.94 -14.06
N SER A 102 14.87 2.70 -14.51
CA SER A 102 13.77 1.73 -14.62
C SER A 102 14.18 0.33 -14.18
N GLU A 103 15.25 0.23 -13.42
CA GLU A 103 15.81 -1.05 -12.95
C GLU A 103 15.84 -1.06 -11.43
N PHE A 104 15.21 -2.06 -10.85
CA PHE A 104 15.13 -2.24 -9.41
C PHE A 104 15.59 -3.64 -9.03
N GLU A 105 16.41 -3.71 -8.01
CA GLU A 105 16.78 -4.94 -7.35
C GLU A 105 15.88 -5.14 -6.12
N HIS A 106 15.24 -6.30 -6.06
CA HIS A 106 14.48 -6.71 -4.89
C HIS A 106 15.36 -7.57 -3.97
N SER A 107 15.40 -7.20 -2.71
CA SER A 107 16.05 -7.97 -1.65
C SER A 107 15.12 -8.10 -0.44
N GLY A 108 15.38 -9.11 0.39
CA GLY A 108 14.58 -9.36 1.59
C GLY A 108 13.34 -10.21 1.33
N SER A 109 12.39 -10.17 2.25
CA SER A 109 11.16 -10.95 2.21
C SER A 109 10.14 -10.34 1.23
N THR A 110 9.34 -11.21 0.62
CA THR A 110 8.15 -10.81 -0.16
C THR A 110 6.88 -10.76 0.68
N ASP A 111 7.00 -10.97 2.00
CA ASP A 111 5.85 -11.00 2.89
C ASP A 111 5.13 -9.66 2.89
N VAL A 112 3.81 -9.75 2.84
CA VAL A 112 2.90 -8.61 2.94
C VAL A 112 1.86 -8.91 4.00
N TRP A 113 1.60 -7.93 4.86
CA TRP A 113 0.48 -7.99 5.79
C TRP A 113 -0.54 -6.93 5.42
N VAL A 114 -1.81 -7.26 5.57
CA VAL A 114 -2.92 -6.34 5.35
C VAL A 114 -3.93 -6.45 6.48
N GLY A 115 -4.52 -5.34 6.85
CA GLY A 115 -5.55 -5.33 7.88
C GLY A 115 -6.03 -3.93 8.24
N PRO A 116 -7.10 -3.81 9.03
CA PRO A 116 -7.60 -2.55 9.53
C PRO A 116 -6.65 -1.95 10.57
N ALA A 117 -6.26 -0.69 10.38
CA ALA A 117 -5.39 0.02 11.33
C ALA A 117 -6.17 0.73 12.43
N ASN A 118 -7.42 1.06 12.17
CA ASN A 118 -8.28 1.80 13.09
C ASN A 118 -9.43 0.93 13.59
N LEU A 119 -9.40 0.59 14.87
CA LEU A 119 -10.43 -0.20 15.52
C LEU A 119 -11.73 0.60 15.78
N ASP A 120 -11.66 1.93 15.73
CA ASP A 120 -12.78 2.85 15.93
C ASP A 120 -13.41 3.32 14.60
N SER A 121 -13.12 2.62 13.51
CA SER A 121 -13.70 2.90 12.19
C SER A 121 -15.23 2.77 12.22
N LYS A 122 -15.91 3.61 11.45
CA LYS A 122 -17.38 3.54 11.27
C LYS A 122 -17.80 2.32 10.45
N ILE A 123 -16.88 1.71 9.71
CA ILE A 123 -17.13 0.48 8.95
C ILE A 123 -17.02 -0.72 9.89
N PRO A 124 -18.02 -1.62 9.91
CA PRO A 124 -17.97 -2.83 10.74
C PRO A 124 -16.69 -3.63 10.53
N GLN A 125 -16.12 -4.14 11.61
CA GLN A 125 -14.89 -4.95 11.57
C GLN A 125 -15.02 -6.19 10.67
N SER A 126 -16.20 -6.82 10.61
CA SER A 126 -16.45 -7.94 9.70
C SER A 126 -16.22 -7.55 8.24
N ILE A 127 -16.74 -6.40 7.81
CA ILE A 127 -16.56 -5.90 6.43
C ILE A 127 -15.08 -5.61 6.16
N GLN A 128 -14.38 -4.96 7.10
CA GLN A 128 -12.95 -4.67 6.95
C GLN A 128 -12.13 -5.98 6.86
N ARG A 129 -12.49 -6.99 7.63
CA ARG A 129 -11.85 -8.31 7.58
C ARG A 129 -12.11 -9.01 6.25
N ASP A 130 -13.37 -9.05 5.80
CA ASP A 130 -13.74 -9.67 4.52
C ASP A 130 -12.97 -9.03 3.35
N MET A 131 -12.84 -7.70 3.36
CA MET A 131 -12.05 -6.96 2.37
C MET A 131 -10.54 -7.27 2.46
N SER A 132 -10.01 -7.45 3.67
CA SER A 132 -8.62 -7.84 3.88
C SER A 132 -8.35 -9.25 3.33
N GLU A 133 -9.26 -10.19 3.60
CA GLU A 133 -9.17 -11.58 3.12
C GLU A 133 -9.30 -11.65 1.58
N ALA A 134 -10.23 -10.90 0.98
CA ALA A 134 -10.38 -10.82 -0.46
C ALA A 134 -9.13 -10.26 -1.15
N LEU A 135 -8.53 -9.21 -0.57
CA LEU A 135 -7.27 -8.64 -1.07
C LEU A 135 -6.11 -9.64 -0.93
N ALA A 136 -5.97 -10.28 0.23
CA ALA A 136 -4.92 -11.27 0.45
C ALA A 136 -5.02 -12.42 -0.54
N MET A 137 -6.23 -12.91 -0.82
CA MET A 137 -6.48 -13.94 -1.84
C MET A 137 -6.08 -13.44 -3.24
N THR A 138 -6.44 -12.21 -3.59
CA THR A 138 -6.09 -11.61 -4.89
C THR A 138 -4.57 -11.50 -5.06
N LEU A 139 -3.86 -11.02 -4.05
CA LEU A 139 -2.39 -10.91 -4.07
C LEU A 139 -1.71 -12.28 -4.12
N SER A 140 -2.26 -13.27 -3.41
CA SER A 140 -1.75 -14.64 -3.41
C SER A 140 -1.86 -15.32 -4.78
N THR A 141 -2.88 -15.02 -5.59
CA THR A 141 -2.96 -15.49 -6.98
C THR A 141 -1.82 -14.93 -7.84
N GLY A 142 -1.29 -13.75 -7.49
CA GLY A 142 -0.11 -13.14 -8.08
C GLY A 142 1.22 -13.60 -7.46
N HIS A 143 1.21 -14.66 -6.63
CA HIS A 143 2.39 -15.18 -5.92
C HIS A 143 3.01 -14.19 -4.89
N VAL A 144 2.20 -13.29 -4.35
CA VAL A 144 2.58 -12.46 -3.21
C VAL A 144 2.10 -13.15 -1.94
N ASP A 145 3.02 -13.46 -1.01
CA ASP A 145 2.65 -14.03 0.31
C ASP A 145 2.00 -12.93 1.16
N CYS A 146 0.69 -12.80 1.02
CA CYS A 146 -0.11 -11.81 1.74
C CYS A 146 -0.90 -12.47 2.87
N ARG A 147 -0.77 -11.93 4.07
CA ARG A 147 -1.42 -12.41 5.29
C ARG A 147 -2.32 -11.33 5.87
N VAL A 148 -3.49 -11.75 6.35
CA VAL A 148 -4.37 -10.85 7.11
C VAL A 148 -3.86 -10.75 8.55
N SER A 149 -3.75 -9.52 9.04
CA SER A 149 -3.35 -9.23 10.41
C SER A 149 -4.50 -8.60 11.19
N ASP A 150 -4.82 -9.17 12.34
CA ASP A 150 -5.79 -8.58 13.28
C ASP A 150 -5.18 -7.40 14.06
N ASN A 151 -3.86 -7.24 14.02
CA ASN A 151 -3.14 -6.12 14.63
C ASN A 151 -2.07 -5.58 13.68
N ILE A 152 -2.50 -4.95 12.60
CA ILE A 152 -1.60 -4.40 11.57
C ILE A 152 -0.68 -3.30 12.14
N ARG A 153 -1.09 -2.60 13.20
CA ARG A 153 -0.26 -1.59 13.86
C ARG A 153 1.02 -2.17 14.45
N GLN A 154 0.97 -3.39 14.95
CA GLN A 154 2.18 -4.06 15.42
C GLN A 154 3.16 -4.28 14.25
N GLN A 155 2.66 -4.74 13.10
CA GLN A 155 3.49 -4.94 11.92
C GLN A 155 4.09 -3.62 11.40
N GLN A 156 3.31 -2.54 11.41
CA GLN A 156 3.79 -1.20 11.06
C GLN A 156 4.92 -0.76 12.00
N PHE A 157 4.74 -0.95 13.31
CA PHE A 157 5.71 -0.59 14.32
C PHE A 157 7.00 -1.40 14.22
N GLU A 158 6.91 -2.72 14.06
CA GLU A 158 8.06 -3.60 13.86
C GLU A 158 8.84 -3.22 12.59
N ARG A 159 8.13 -2.86 11.51
CA ARG A 159 8.76 -2.39 10.28
C ARG A 159 9.48 -1.06 10.50
N MET A 160 8.89 -0.14 11.22
CA MET A 160 9.47 1.17 11.53
C MET A 160 10.77 1.03 12.34
N ILE A 161 10.77 0.21 13.41
CA ILE A 161 11.97 -0.06 14.23
C ILE A 161 13.04 -0.75 13.40
N GLY A 162 12.69 -1.73 12.57
CA GLY A 162 13.63 -2.43 11.72
C GLY A 162 14.29 -1.52 10.68
N TYR A 163 13.64 -0.44 10.28
CA TYR A 163 14.21 0.57 9.39
C TYR A 163 15.24 1.44 10.13
N ASP A 164 14.91 1.89 11.34
CA ASP A 164 15.76 2.77 12.15
C ASP A 164 17.06 2.08 12.59
N SER A 165 16.99 0.79 12.95
CA SER A 165 18.15 0.00 13.31
C SER A 165 19.13 -0.24 12.14
N ARG A 166 18.64 -0.24 10.90
CA ARG A 166 19.49 -0.38 9.69
C ARG A 166 20.10 0.95 9.27
N SER A 167 19.38 2.07 9.42
CA SER A 167 19.92 3.40 9.10
C SER A 167 21.00 3.83 10.08
N SER A 168 20.92 3.46 11.36
CA SER A 168 21.98 3.73 12.35
C SER A 168 23.26 2.93 12.11
N ALA A 169 23.19 1.76 11.47
CA ALA A 169 24.38 0.98 11.08
C ALA A 169 25.19 1.63 9.93
N PHE A 170 24.59 2.53 9.16
CA PHE A 170 25.27 3.25 8.06
C PHE A 170 25.96 4.55 8.52
N VAL A 171 25.62 5.08 9.68
CA VAL A 171 26.20 6.35 10.20
C VAL A 171 27.55 6.14 10.90
N THR A 172 27.96 4.90 11.17
CA THR A 172 29.21 4.58 11.87
C THR A 172 30.41 4.28 10.96
N LYS A 173 30.36 4.70 9.70
CA LYS A 173 31.49 4.56 8.75
C LYS A 173 31.84 5.89 8.08
N TYR A 174 32.14 6.92 8.89
CA TYR A 174 32.97 8.04 8.46
C TYR A 174 33.89 8.48 9.59
#